data_27209676fa8fa636fdfdb0814cb0cab6
#
_entry.id   27209676fa8fa636fdfdb0814cb0cab6
#
_cell.length_a   1.000
_cell.length_b   1.000
_cell.length_c   1.000
_cell.angle_alpha   90.00
_cell.angle_beta   90.00
_cell.angle_gamma   90.00
#
_symmetry.space_group_name_H-M   'P 1'
#
loop_
_entity.id
_entity.type
_entity.pdbx_description
1 polymer ?
#
loop_
_entity_poly.entity_id
_entity_poly.type
_entity_poly.pdbx_seq_one_letter_code
_entity_poly.pdbx_strand_id
1 'polypeptide(L)'
;TLLGVLDEGLAAATEFLEPTSPQYISDAISWGAIGARNTESQVHRELASGMSMPIGFKNATDGSIKPAADSCFAAAFEHHFLSINLDGRVISAETKGNPDCHLVLRGSSHGPNYDAASVAQALADLKASKASGPSEHGLIIDAAHGNCGKNEVREAEVVEEIAARVAAGEQGILGIMMESFLKAGNQKPAPLDQLEYGKSITD
;
A
#
# COMPACT_ATOMS: atom_id res chain seq x y z
N THR A 1 -2.93 3.52 -20.29
CA THR A 1 -3.88 3.36 -19.17
C THR A 1 -3.66 4.45 -18.10
N LEU A 2 -2.44 4.64 -17.54
CA LEU A 2 -2.18 5.69 -16.54
C LEU A 2 -2.55 7.08 -17.05
N LEU A 3 -2.08 7.47 -18.24
CA LEU A 3 -2.42 8.77 -18.82
C LEU A 3 -3.94 8.96 -18.96
N GLY A 4 -4.68 7.90 -19.36
CA GLY A 4 -6.12 7.97 -19.47
C GLY A 4 -6.83 8.17 -18.12
N VAL A 5 -6.26 7.66 -17.01
CA VAL A 5 -6.77 7.93 -15.66
C VAL A 5 -6.55 9.40 -15.27
N LEU A 6 -5.37 9.93 -15.59
CA LEU A 6 -5.03 11.33 -15.34
C LEU A 6 -5.86 12.29 -16.20
N ASP A 7 -6.12 11.95 -17.46
CA ASP A 7 -6.97 12.75 -18.37
C ASP A 7 -8.41 12.89 -17.86
N GLU A 8 -8.90 11.89 -17.09
CA GLU A 8 -10.21 11.96 -16.40
C GLU A 8 -10.16 12.76 -15.08
N GLY A 9 -9.02 13.35 -14.75
CA GLY A 9 -8.84 14.13 -13.52
C GLY A 9 -8.72 13.31 -12.24
N LEU A 10 -8.41 12.01 -12.36
CA LEU A 10 -8.23 11.11 -11.22
C LEU A 10 -6.75 10.94 -10.88
N ALA A 11 -6.42 10.86 -9.61
CA ALA A 11 -5.10 10.49 -9.14
C ALA A 11 -4.85 8.99 -9.37
N ALA A 12 -3.68 8.64 -9.90
CA ALA A 12 -3.30 7.25 -10.09
C ALA A 12 -2.48 6.73 -8.91
N ALA A 13 -2.72 5.48 -8.53
CA ALA A 13 -1.94 4.75 -7.53
C ALA A 13 -1.44 3.43 -8.10
N THR A 14 -0.36 2.89 -7.52
CA THR A 14 0.19 1.59 -7.91
C THR A 14 0.83 0.85 -6.74
N GLU A 15 0.93 -0.47 -6.83
CA GLU A 15 1.82 -1.26 -5.99
C GLU A 15 3.16 -1.43 -6.73
N PHE A 16 4.26 -1.01 -6.11
CA PHE A 16 5.59 -1.21 -6.65
C PHE A 16 6.08 -2.63 -6.34
N LEU A 17 5.95 -3.51 -7.32
CA LEU A 17 6.28 -4.93 -7.18
C LEU A 17 7.76 -5.21 -7.45
N GLU A 18 8.41 -4.36 -8.22
CA GLU A 18 9.82 -4.51 -8.59
C GLU A 18 10.50 -3.12 -8.71
N PRO A 19 11.84 -3.03 -8.58
CA PRO A 19 12.53 -1.75 -8.40
C PRO A 19 12.79 -0.97 -9.70
N THR A 20 12.46 -1.49 -10.88
CA THR A 20 12.83 -0.85 -12.14
C THR A 20 11.71 -0.04 -12.78
N SER A 21 10.44 -0.46 -12.66
CA SER A 21 9.30 0.26 -13.25
C SER A 21 9.11 1.69 -12.72
N PRO A 22 9.43 2.03 -11.46
CA PRO A 22 9.31 3.40 -10.98
C PRO A 22 10.06 4.43 -11.83
N GLN A 23 11.18 4.06 -12.43
CA GLN A 23 11.95 4.94 -13.32
C GLN A 23 11.12 5.49 -14.49
N TYR A 24 10.07 4.79 -14.89
CA TYR A 24 9.28 5.08 -16.09
C TYR A 24 7.87 5.57 -15.81
N ILE A 25 7.36 5.40 -14.58
CA ILE A 25 5.96 5.69 -14.26
C ILE A 25 5.76 6.61 -13.05
N SER A 26 6.78 6.84 -12.23
CA SER A 26 6.62 7.53 -10.94
C SER A 26 6.07 8.95 -11.05
N ASP A 27 6.33 9.65 -12.13
CA ASP A 27 5.81 11.00 -12.40
C ASP A 27 4.29 11.02 -12.71
N ALA A 28 3.71 9.87 -13.02
CA ALA A 28 2.27 9.70 -13.22
C ALA A 28 1.54 9.09 -12.01
N ILE A 29 2.24 8.84 -10.90
CA ILE A 29 1.71 8.17 -9.72
C ILE A 29 1.63 9.15 -8.55
N SER A 30 0.45 9.23 -7.93
CA SER A 30 0.20 10.11 -6.79
C SER A 30 0.34 9.40 -5.44
N TRP A 31 0.26 8.08 -5.41
CA TRP A 31 0.42 7.25 -4.22
C TRP A 31 0.95 5.87 -4.61
N GLY A 32 1.89 5.34 -3.83
CA GLY A 32 2.44 4.01 -4.05
C GLY A 32 2.26 3.09 -2.85
N ALA A 33 2.18 1.78 -3.09
CA ALA A 33 2.18 0.77 -2.04
C ALA A 33 3.37 -0.17 -2.17
N ILE A 34 3.86 -0.65 -1.03
CA ILE A 34 4.72 -1.82 -0.91
C ILE A 34 3.90 -2.95 -0.30
N GLY A 35 3.76 -4.04 -1.05
CA GLY A 35 2.93 -5.18 -0.66
C GLY A 35 3.48 -5.94 0.54
N ALA A 36 2.60 -6.69 1.21
CA ALA A 36 2.92 -7.43 2.44
C ALA A 36 4.09 -8.41 2.31
N ARG A 37 4.33 -8.95 1.12
CA ARG A 37 5.44 -9.88 0.84
C ARG A 37 6.77 -9.18 0.62
N ASN A 38 6.76 -7.86 0.37
CA ASN A 38 7.92 -7.04 0.04
C ASN A 38 8.28 -6.04 1.16
N THR A 39 7.49 -5.97 2.22
CA THR A 39 7.66 -5.00 3.30
C THR A 39 9.03 -5.13 4.00
N GLU A 40 9.58 -6.32 4.15
CA GLU A 40 10.90 -6.53 4.75
C GLU A 40 12.07 -6.35 3.75
N SER A 41 11.78 -6.17 2.46
CA SER A 41 12.79 -6.08 1.43
C SER A 41 13.57 -4.77 1.51
N GLN A 42 14.89 -4.85 1.67
CA GLN A 42 15.79 -3.70 1.67
C GLN A 42 15.69 -2.90 0.37
N VAL A 43 15.58 -3.58 -0.78
CA VAL A 43 15.45 -2.95 -2.10
C VAL A 43 14.19 -2.08 -2.19
N HIS A 44 13.07 -2.53 -1.60
CA HIS A 44 11.83 -1.75 -1.60
C HIS A 44 11.86 -0.58 -0.61
N ARG A 45 12.60 -0.68 0.49
CA ARG A 45 12.85 0.45 1.41
C ARG A 45 13.70 1.53 0.76
N GLU A 46 14.76 1.13 0.06
CA GLU A 46 15.62 2.01 -0.74
C GLU A 46 14.81 2.69 -1.84
N LEU A 47 14.00 1.92 -2.59
CA LEU A 47 13.08 2.45 -3.58
C LEU A 47 12.16 3.51 -2.98
N ALA A 48 11.47 3.20 -1.90
CA ALA A 48 10.53 4.10 -1.24
C ALA A 48 11.20 5.40 -0.77
N SER A 49 12.46 5.35 -0.32
CA SER A 49 13.24 6.52 0.09
C SER A 49 13.49 7.52 -1.04
N GLY A 50 13.42 7.07 -2.28
CA GLY A 50 13.64 7.90 -3.48
C GLY A 50 12.37 8.39 -4.16
N MET A 51 11.20 7.95 -3.71
CA MET A 51 9.93 8.35 -4.31
C MET A 51 9.50 9.75 -3.84
N SER A 52 8.88 10.49 -4.74
CA SER A 52 8.35 11.84 -4.47
C SER A 52 6.90 11.85 -3.99
N MET A 53 6.21 10.70 -4.05
CA MET A 53 4.85 10.54 -3.57
C MET A 53 4.83 9.77 -2.24
N PRO A 54 3.74 9.86 -1.45
CA PRO A 54 3.55 9.03 -0.27
C PRO A 54 3.57 7.54 -0.61
N ILE A 55 4.22 6.73 0.24
CA ILE A 55 4.32 5.28 0.10
C ILE A 55 3.72 4.58 1.31
N GLY A 56 2.73 3.72 1.05
CA GLY A 56 2.11 2.87 2.06
C GLY A 56 2.80 1.50 2.16
N PHE A 57 3.33 1.15 3.33
CA PHE A 57 3.86 -0.19 3.61
C PHE A 57 2.77 -1.05 4.24
N LYS A 58 2.36 -2.13 3.56
CA LYS A 58 1.38 -3.08 4.11
C LYS A 58 2.02 -3.92 5.21
N ASN A 59 1.29 -4.19 6.29
CA ASN A 59 1.74 -5.16 7.31
C ASN A 59 1.98 -6.53 6.68
N ALA A 60 2.86 -7.33 7.30
CA ALA A 60 3.21 -8.66 6.81
C ALA A 60 1.98 -9.60 6.75
N THR A 61 2.09 -10.69 5.98
CA THR A 61 0.97 -11.62 5.74
C THR A 61 0.52 -12.39 7.00
N ASP A 62 1.41 -12.54 7.97
CA ASP A 62 1.10 -13.10 9.29
C ASP A 62 0.43 -12.11 10.25
N GLY A 63 0.32 -10.85 9.85
CA GLY A 63 -0.28 -9.77 10.62
C GLY A 63 0.71 -8.92 11.40
N SER A 64 2.01 -9.25 11.39
CA SER A 64 3.02 -8.45 12.09
C SER A 64 3.14 -7.05 11.49
N ILE A 65 3.08 -6.05 12.36
CA ILE A 65 3.09 -4.62 12.00
C ILE A 65 4.52 -4.08 12.02
N LYS A 66 5.35 -4.59 12.92
CA LYS A 66 6.69 -4.08 13.14
C LYS A 66 7.55 -3.97 11.85
N PRO A 67 7.58 -4.96 10.94
CA PRO A 67 8.35 -4.81 9.70
C PRO A 67 7.94 -3.62 8.84
N ALA A 68 6.64 -3.32 8.76
CA ALA A 68 6.13 -2.18 8.02
C ALA A 68 6.46 -0.85 8.72
N ALA A 69 6.34 -0.79 10.05
CA ALA A 69 6.72 0.37 10.84
C ALA A 69 8.23 0.68 10.72
N ASP A 70 9.08 -0.35 10.82
CA ASP A 70 10.52 -0.23 10.62
C ASP A 70 10.86 0.22 9.18
N SER A 71 10.06 -0.18 8.19
CA SER A 71 10.23 0.23 6.80
C SER A 71 9.87 1.69 6.56
N CYS A 72 8.79 2.17 7.18
CA CYS A 72 8.45 3.60 7.17
C CYS A 72 9.59 4.43 7.77
N PHE A 73 10.14 3.99 8.92
CA PHE A 73 11.29 4.64 9.53
C PHE A 73 12.53 4.64 8.61
N ALA A 74 12.90 3.46 8.09
CA ALA A 74 14.08 3.34 7.24
C ALA A 74 13.97 4.19 5.96
N ALA A 75 12.82 4.15 5.28
CA ALA A 75 12.60 4.89 4.03
C ALA A 75 12.56 6.42 4.22
N ALA A 76 12.38 6.91 5.45
CA ALA A 76 12.40 8.34 5.75
C ALA A 76 13.80 8.97 5.70
N PHE A 77 14.87 8.17 5.64
CA PHE A 77 16.26 8.63 5.60
C PHE A 77 16.88 8.49 4.22
N GLU A 78 18.04 9.10 4.05
CA GLU A 78 18.86 8.98 2.85
C GLU A 78 19.42 7.56 2.69
N HIS A 79 19.50 7.10 1.44
CA HIS A 79 20.08 5.82 1.08
C HIS A 79 21.03 5.96 -0.10
N HIS A 80 22.04 5.09 -0.15
CA HIS A 80 22.96 4.92 -1.26
C HIS A 80 22.92 3.46 -1.72
N PHE A 81 22.51 3.22 -2.97
CA PHE A 81 22.34 1.87 -3.48
C PHE A 81 22.53 1.79 -5.00
N LEU A 82 22.66 0.56 -5.51
CA LEU A 82 22.70 0.32 -6.94
C LEU A 82 21.28 0.34 -7.54
N SER A 83 21.10 1.13 -8.58
CA SER A 83 19.85 1.24 -9.31
C SER A 83 20.12 1.31 -10.81
N ILE A 84 19.10 1.53 -11.60
CA ILE A 84 19.21 1.78 -13.04
C ILE A 84 18.69 3.20 -13.37
N ASN A 85 19.25 3.82 -14.38
CA ASN A 85 18.73 5.07 -14.94
C ASN A 85 17.72 4.80 -16.07
N LEU A 86 17.16 5.86 -16.65
CA LEU A 86 16.20 5.78 -17.74
C LEU A 86 16.74 5.06 -19.00
N ASP A 87 18.06 5.02 -19.19
CA ASP A 87 18.72 4.30 -20.29
C ASP A 87 18.95 2.81 -19.97
N GLY A 88 18.51 2.33 -18.78
CA GLY A 88 18.72 0.96 -18.32
C GLY A 88 20.15 0.67 -17.87
N ARG A 89 20.97 1.70 -17.59
CA ARG A 89 22.34 1.53 -17.12
C ARG A 89 22.39 1.49 -15.61
N VAL A 90 23.23 0.64 -15.05
CA VAL A 90 23.49 0.57 -13.61
C VAL A 90 24.15 1.87 -13.15
N ILE A 91 23.61 2.44 -12.10
CA ILE A 91 24.12 3.66 -11.43
C ILE A 91 24.20 3.45 -9.92
N SER A 92 25.01 4.26 -9.24
CA SER A 92 24.88 4.51 -7.82
C SER A 92 23.79 5.57 -7.64
N ALA A 93 22.70 5.22 -6.99
CA ALA A 93 21.62 6.15 -6.66
C ALA A 93 21.81 6.68 -5.25
N GLU A 94 21.49 7.96 -5.08
CA GLU A 94 21.44 8.64 -3.79
C GLU A 94 20.06 9.20 -3.58
N THR A 95 19.41 8.88 -2.48
CA THR A 95 18.07 9.35 -2.14
C THR A 95 18.11 10.26 -0.91
N LYS A 96 17.11 11.11 -0.75
CA LYS A 96 17.03 12.05 0.38
C LYS A 96 16.18 11.53 1.52
N GLY A 97 15.55 10.37 1.35
CA GLY A 97 14.50 9.87 2.20
C GLY A 97 13.12 10.39 1.81
N ASN A 98 12.11 9.60 2.13
CA ASN A 98 10.71 9.92 1.91
C ASN A 98 9.98 9.94 3.26
N PRO A 99 9.77 11.12 3.86
CA PRO A 99 9.09 11.25 5.16
C PRO A 99 7.60 10.91 5.07
N ASP A 100 7.03 10.82 3.87
CA ASP A 100 5.60 10.60 3.65
C ASP A 100 5.22 9.10 3.57
N CYS A 101 6.13 8.22 4.02
CA CYS A 101 5.83 6.80 4.19
C CYS A 101 4.89 6.56 5.36
N HIS A 102 3.96 5.62 5.22
CA HIS A 102 2.95 5.31 6.24
C HIS A 102 2.57 3.83 6.22
N LEU A 103 1.89 3.37 7.27
CA LEU A 103 1.43 2.00 7.41
C LEU A 103 0.10 1.78 6.69
N VAL A 104 -0.07 0.58 6.15
CA VAL A 104 -1.35 0.08 5.62
C VAL A 104 -1.71 -1.23 6.34
N LEU A 105 -2.86 -1.27 7.01
CA LEU A 105 -3.41 -2.47 7.64
C LEU A 105 -4.23 -3.25 6.63
N ARG A 106 -3.81 -4.49 6.31
CA ARG A 106 -4.46 -5.33 5.29
C ARG A 106 -5.06 -6.63 5.86
N GLY A 107 -5.15 -6.76 7.19
CA GLY A 107 -5.46 -8.02 7.83
C GLY A 107 -4.31 -9.03 7.76
N SER A 108 -4.59 -10.27 8.11
CA SER A 108 -3.61 -11.35 8.16
C SER A 108 -4.24 -12.69 7.74
N SER A 109 -3.41 -13.73 7.69
CA SER A 109 -3.86 -15.13 7.56
C SER A 109 -4.66 -15.62 8.78
N HIS A 110 -4.60 -14.88 9.89
CA HIS A 110 -5.26 -15.23 11.15
C HIS A 110 -6.55 -14.43 11.40
N GLY A 111 -6.79 -13.39 10.60
CA GLY A 111 -8.00 -12.57 10.70
C GLY A 111 -7.78 -11.09 10.38
N PRO A 112 -8.83 -10.29 10.53
CA PRO A 112 -8.80 -8.85 10.28
C PRO A 112 -7.97 -8.10 11.34
N ASN A 113 -7.55 -6.87 11.00
CA ASN A 113 -6.86 -5.94 11.89
C ASN A 113 -7.30 -4.48 11.67
N TYR A 114 -8.56 -4.28 11.27
CA TYR A 114 -9.11 -2.95 11.02
C TYR A 114 -9.91 -2.37 12.20
N ASP A 115 -10.17 -3.17 13.24
CA ASP A 115 -10.89 -2.73 14.43
C ASP A 115 -10.13 -1.65 15.23
N ALA A 116 -10.84 -0.94 16.13
CA ALA A 116 -10.28 0.19 16.86
C ALA A 116 -9.07 -0.20 17.74
N ALA A 117 -9.06 -1.39 18.30
CA ALA A 117 -7.94 -1.86 19.12
C ALA A 117 -6.70 -2.15 18.27
N SER A 118 -6.89 -2.78 17.10
CA SER A 118 -5.83 -3.04 16.13
C SER A 118 -5.23 -1.74 15.58
N VAL A 119 -6.07 -0.76 15.25
CA VAL A 119 -5.62 0.57 14.81
C VAL A 119 -4.81 1.26 15.91
N ALA A 120 -5.30 1.28 17.15
CA ALA A 120 -4.60 1.89 18.27
C ALA A 120 -3.24 1.21 18.53
N GLN A 121 -3.16 -0.11 18.44
CA GLN A 121 -1.92 -0.86 18.59
C GLN A 121 -0.94 -0.52 17.47
N ALA A 122 -1.40 -0.49 16.23
CA ALA A 122 -0.58 -0.15 15.07
C ALA A 122 0.01 1.27 15.17
N LEU A 123 -0.78 2.25 15.63
CA LEU A 123 -0.30 3.61 15.88
C LEU A 123 0.73 3.67 17.00
N ALA A 124 0.56 2.85 18.05
CA ALA A 124 1.56 2.74 19.11
C ALA A 124 2.88 2.13 18.62
N ASP A 125 2.82 1.13 17.75
CA ASP A 125 3.99 0.49 17.14
C ASP A 125 4.73 1.45 16.20
N LEU A 126 4.00 2.23 15.38
CA LEU A 126 4.57 3.29 14.54
C LEU A 126 5.33 4.33 15.40
N LYS A 127 4.69 4.78 16.47
CA LYS A 127 5.32 5.72 17.40
C LYS A 127 6.57 5.13 18.07
N ALA A 128 6.54 3.86 18.43
CA ALA A 128 7.68 3.17 19.02
C ALA A 128 8.85 2.99 18.02
N SER A 129 8.56 2.82 16.72
CA SER A 129 9.56 2.73 15.66
C SER A 129 10.19 4.07 15.31
N LYS A 130 9.68 5.19 15.86
CA LYS A 130 10.09 6.56 15.53
C LYS A 130 9.88 6.94 14.06
N ALA A 131 8.94 6.30 13.38
CA ALA A 131 8.53 6.72 12.05
C ALA A 131 8.06 8.20 12.09
N SER A 132 8.40 8.96 11.07
CA SER A 132 8.10 10.39 10.95
C SER A 132 7.05 10.65 9.84
N GLY A 133 6.65 11.89 9.69
CA GLY A 133 5.74 12.33 8.64
C GLY A 133 4.29 11.86 8.86
N PRO A 134 3.55 11.46 7.80
CA PRO A 134 2.16 11.00 7.91
C PRO A 134 1.95 9.85 8.88
N SER A 135 2.97 9.01 9.08
CA SER A 135 2.95 7.93 10.07
C SER A 135 2.77 8.41 11.51
N GLU A 136 3.10 9.66 11.81
CA GLU A 136 2.82 10.26 13.13
C GLU A 136 1.33 10.54 13.34
N HIS A 137 0.57 10.68 12.24
CA HIS A 137 -0.81 11.13 12.26
C HIS A 137 -1.82 10.03 11.96
N GLY A 138 -1.38 8.91 11.37
CA GLY A 138 -2.29 7.83 11.08
C GLY A 138 -1.77 6.79 10.08
N LEU A 139 -2.71 5.94 9.67
CA LEU A 139 -2.48 4.83 8.76
C LEU A 139 -3.64 4.71 7.76
N ILE A 140 -3.44 3.92 6.72
CA ILE A 140 -4.51 3.52 5.79
C ILE A 140 -5.01 2.12 6.17
N ILE A 141 -6.30 1.87 6.00
CA ILE A 141 -6.89 0.54 6.12
C ILE A 141 -7.23 0.03 4.73
N ASP A 142 -6.62 -1.09 4.36
CA ASP A 142 -6.99 -1.90 3.20
C ASP A 142 -8.15 -2.80 3.61
N ALA A 143 -9.36 -2.50 3.14
CA ALA A 143 -10.58 -3.21 3.49
C ALA A 143 -10.68 -4.60 2.82
N ALA A 144 -9.87 -4.85 1.79
CA ALA A 144 -9.75 -6.12 1.09
C ALA A 144 -8.91 -7.16 1.87
N HIS A 145 -8.43 -8.17 1.18
CA HIS A 145 -7.50 -9.20 1.67
C HIS A 145 -7.94 -9.87 2.99
N GLY A 146 -7.10 -9.84 4.02
CA GLY A 146 -7.38 -10.46 5.31
C GLY A 146 -8.47 -9.74 6.12
N ASN A 147 -8.75 -8.48 5.81
CA ASN A 147 -9.77 -7.71 6.52
C ASN A 147 -11.20 -8.11 6.11
N CYS A 148 -11.42 -8.49 4.85
CA CYS A 148 -12.72 -9.00 4.39
C CYS A 148 -12.73 -10.52 4.12
N GLY A 149 -11.59 -11.20 4.29
CA GLY A 149 -11.46 -12.63 3.97
C GLY A 149 -11.65 -12.92 2.48
N LYS A 150 -11.31 -11.96 1.59
CA LYS A 150 -11.46 -12.05 0.12
C LYS A 150 -12.92 -12.19 -0.33
N ASN A 151 -13.82 -11.53 0.39
CA ASN A 151 -15.24 -11.51 0.09
C ASN A 151 -15.70 -10.09 -0.20
N GLU A 152 -16.13 -9.81 -1.42
CA GLU A 152 -16.49 -8.48 -1.91
C GLU A 152 -17.69 -7.86 -1.17
N VAL A 153 -18.62 -8.70 -0.68
CA VAL A 153 -19.75 -8.20 0.14
C VAL A 153 -19.26 -7.80 1.51
N ARG A 154 -18.38 -8.61 2.12
CA ARG A 154 -17.77 -8.30 3.42
C ARG A 154 -16.88 -7.08 3.35
N GLU A 155 -16.21 -6.85 2.22
CA GLU A 155 -15.40 -5.65 2.01
C GLU A 155 -16.22 -4.37 2.13
N ALA A 156 -17.41 -4.33 1.52
CA ALA A 156 -18.32 -3.19 1.64
C ALA A 156 -18.74 -2.95 3.11
N GLU A 157 -19.07 -4.01 3.85
CA GLU A 157 -19.41 -3.92 5.29
C GLU A 157 -18.23 -3.37 6.11
N VAL A 158 -16.99 -3.81 5.83
CA VAL A 158 -15.77 -3.31 6.48
C VAL A 158 -15.60 -1.81 6.22
N VAL A 159 -15.81 -1.36 4.98
CA VAL A 159 -15.72 0.06 4.62
C VAL A 159 -16.79 0.88 5.36
N GLU A 160 -18.03 0.41 5.42
CA GLU A 160 -19.11 1.08 6.15
C GLU A 160 -18.79 1.21 7.64
N GLU A 161 -18.26 0.15 8.26
CA GLU A 161 -17.86 0.15 9.67
C GLU A 161 -16.74 1.16 9.94
N ILE A 162 -15.69 1.18 9.10
CA ILE A 162 -14.58 2.13 9.24
C ILE A 162 -15.08 3.56 9.04
N ALA A 163 -15.89 3.81 8.01
CA ALA A 163 -16.45 5.12 7.72
C ALA A 163 -17.32 5.64 8.88
N ALA A 164 -18.14 4.78 9.49
CA ALA A 164 -18.95 5.13 10.66
C ALA A 164 -18.08 5.52 11.87
N ARG A 165 -16.98 4.82 12.12
CA ARG A 165 -16.03 5.13 13.19
C ARG A 165 -15.32 6.46 12.96
N VAL A 166 -14.86 6.72 11.73
CA VAL A 166 -14.26 8.01 11.36
C VAL A 166 -15.27 9.15 11.51
N ALA A 167 -16.51 8.95 11.07
CA ALA A 167 -17.59 9.93 11.23
C ALA A 167 -17.93 10.18 12.72
N ALA A 168 -17.76 9.18 13.57
CA ALA A 168 -17.91 9.31 15.03
C ALA A 168 -16.70 9.98 15.72
N GLY A 169 -15.65 10.34 14.97
CA GLY A 169 -14.50 11.09 15.48
C GLY A 169 -13.25 10.23 15.79
N GLU A 170 -13.20 8.98 15.36
CA GLU A 170 -11.98 8.18 15.49
C GLU A 170 -10.83 8.85 14.72
N GLN A 171 -9.69 8.98 15.39
CA GLN A 171 -8.49 9.58 14.83
C GLN A 171 -7.50 8.50 14.41
N GLY A 172 -6.55 8.87 13.53
CA GLY A 172 -5.46 7.99 13.13
C GLY A 172 -5.75 7.15 11.89
N ILE A 173 -6.92 7.26 11.27
CA ILE A 173 -7.23 6.67 9.96
C ILE A 173 -7.14 7.78 8.91
N LEU A 174 -6.13 7.68 8.02
CA LEU A 174 -5.88 8.65 6.93
C LEU A 174 -6.74 8.36 5.70
N GLY A 175 -7.11 7.10 5.49
CA GLY A 175 -7.87 6.69 4.32
C GLY A 175 -8.20 5.20 4.33
N ILE A 176 -8.99 4.80 3.34
CA ILE A 176 -9.42 3.42 3.12
C ILE A 176 -9.02 3.03 1.71
N MET A 177 -8.48 1.83 1.56
CA MET A 177 -8.22 1.19 0.27
C MET A 177 -9.27 0.10 0.05
N MET A 178 -9.77 0.00 -1.17
CA MET A 178 -10.72 -1.03 -1.60
C MET A 178 -10.23 -1.68 -2.89
N GLU A 179 -10.52 -2.97 -3.06
CA GLU A 179 -10.39 -3.65 -4.34
C GLU A 179 -11.79 -3.82 -4.96
N SER A 180 -11.94 -3.42 -6.19
CA SER A 180 -13.24 -3.40 -6.87
C SER A 180 -13.08 -3.75 -8.34
N PHE A 181 -14.06 -4.46 -8.89
CA PHE A 181 -14.11 -4.78 -10.32
C PHE A 181 -15.55 -4.67 -10.86
N LEU A 182 -15.75 -4.94 -12.16
CA LEU A 182 -17.04 -4.71 -12.82
C LEU A 182 -18.10 -5.74 -12.44
N LYS A 183 -17.70 -6.99 -12.19
CA LYS A 183 -18.59 -8.11 -11.83
C LYS A 183 -18.10 -8.76 -10.56
N ALA A 184 -19.06 -9.22 -9.76
CA ALA A 184 -18.79 -9.93 -8.51
C ALA A 184 -18.01 -11.24 -8.72
N GLY A 185 -17.20 -11.58 -7.71
CA GLY A 185 -16.40 -12.80 -7.66
C GLY A 185 -15.16 -12.75 -8.54
N ASN A 186 -14.45 -13.86 -8.61
CA ASN A 186 -13.22 -14.00 -9.36
C ASN A 186 -13.23 -15.19 -10.32
N GLN A 187 -12.24 -15.26 -11.18
CA GLN A 187 -12.02 -16.37 -12.11
C GLN A 187 -10.52 -16.72 -12.14
N LYS A 188 -10.21 -17.97 -12.47
CA LYS A 188 -8.81 -18.39 -12.63
C LYS A 188 -8.23 -17.82 -13.92
N PRO A 189 -6.93 -17.48 -13.95
CA PRO A 189 -6.24 -17.12 -15.19
C PRO A 189 -6.41 -18.22 -16.25
N ALA A 190 -6.80 -17.81 -17.45
CA ALA A 190 -7.05 -18.68 -18.60
C ALA A 190 -6.72 -17.92 -19.89
N PRO A 191 -6.68 -18.59 -21.07
CA PRO A 191 -6.64 -17.89 -22.37
C PRO A 191 -7.76 -16.84 -22.51
N LEU A 192 -7.48 -15.74 -23.21
CA LEU A 192 -8.39 -14.58 -23.29
C LEU A 192 -9.79 -14.92 -23.76
N ASP A 193 -9.93 -15.88 -24.67
CA ASP A 193 -11.20 -16.36 -25.22
C ASP A 193 -12.04 -17.19 -24.24
N GLN A 194 -11.44 -17.58 -23.10
CA GLN A 194 -12.10 -18.31 -22.01
C GLN A 194 -12.40 -17.43 -20.79
N LEU A 195 -11.91 -16.17 -20.78
CA LEU A 195 -12.13 -15.24 -19.69
C LEU A 195 -13.46 -14.50 -19.85
N GLU A 196 -14.19 -14.39 -18.75
CA GLU A 196 -15.37 -13.54 -18.65
C GLU A 196 -14.96 -12.08 -18.48
N TYR A 197 -15.37 -11.23 -19.45
CA TYR A 197 -15.08 -9.80 -19.36
C TYR A 197 -15.71 -9.16 -18.10
N GLY A 198 -14.93 -8.36 -17.41
CA GLY A 198 -15.37 -7.65 -16.21
C GLY A 198 -15.28 -8.46 -14.92
N LYS A 199 -14.81 -9.71 -14.96
CA LYS A 199 -14.58 -10.55 -13.77
C LYS A 199 -13.10 -10.62 -13.45
N SER A 200 -12.74 -10.36 -12.18
CA SER A 200 -11.34 -10.33 -11.73
C SER A 200 -10.65 -11.68 -11.87
N ILE A 201 -9.35 -11.68 -12.12
CA ILE A 201 -8.47 -12.87 -12.03
C ILE A 201 -7.67 -12.90 -10.70
N THR A 202 -7.96 -11.97 -9.80
CA THR A 202 -7.40 -11.90 -8.45
C THR A 202 -8.49 -12.04 -7.39
N ASP A 203 -8.30 -11.43 -6.22
CA ASP A 203 -9.26 -11.46 -5.11
C ASP A 203 -10.52 -10.68 -5.41
#